data_f0a278485561f4f52ca1a3fc3c4efbd2
#
_entry.id   f0a278485561f4f52ca1a3fc3c4efbd2
#
_cell.length_a   1.000
_cell.length_b   1.000
_cell.length_c   1.000
_cell.angle_alpha   90.00
_cell.angle_beta   90.00
_cell.angle_gamma   90.00
#
_symmetry.space_group_name_H-M   'P 1'
#
loop_
_entity.id
_entity.type
_entity.pdbx_description
1 polymer ?
#
loop_
_entity_poly.entity_id
_entity_poly.type
_entity_poly.pdbx_seq_one_letter_code
_entity_poly.pdbx_strand_id
1 'polypeptide(L)'
;MKQKIKQIMSVQTEKIKELVELRAKARMGGGEKAIEKQHAKGKYTARERIDMLLDPGSFEEMDMFKLHRCTNFGMEKKQYLGDGVVTGSGTIDGRLVYVFAQDFTVNGGSLSETMAEKICKVMDQAMKMGAPCIGLNDS
;
A
#
# COMPACT_ATOMS: atom_id res chain seq x y z
N MET A 1 -28.33 15.57 26.49
CA MET A 1 -28.33 14.63 25.35
C MET A 1 -27.73 15.25 24.08
N LYS A 2 -28.23 16.38 23.56
CA LYS A 2 -27.73 17.03 22.32
C LYS A 2 -26.24 17.40 22.35
N GLN A 3 -25.69 17.88 23.47
CA GLN A 3 -24.28 18.25 23.62
C GLN A 3 -23.33 17.05 23.54
N LYS A 4 -23.71 15.91 24.12
CA LYS A 4 -22.97 14.64 24.08
C LYS A 4 -22.93 14.05 22.66
N ILE A 5 -24.02 14.13 21.91
CA ILE A 5 -24.11 13.73 20.51
C ILE A 5 -23.21 14.60 19.64
N LYS A 6 -23.22 15.94 19.83
CA LYS A 6 -22.37 16.86 19.09
C LYS A 6 -20.87 16.61 19.33
N GLN A 7 -20.51 16.26 20.57
CA GLN A 7 -19.12 15.91 20.93
C GLN A 7 -18.67 14.58 20.30
N ILE A 8 -19.54 13.56 20.30
CA ILE A 8 -19.26 12.27 19.64
C ILE A 8 -19.09 12.47 18.12
N MET A 9 -19.96 13.24 17.47
CA MET A 9 -19.85 13.53 16.04
C MET A 9 -18.56 14.30 15.69
N SER A 10 -18.08 15.22 16.55
CA SER A 10 -16.83 15.94 16.32
C SER A 10 -15.62 15.01 16.39
N VAL A 11 -15.58 14.10 17.37
CA VAL A 11 -14.50 13.10 17.51
C VAL A 11 -14.48 12.14 16.31
N GLN A 12 -15.63 11.67 15.84
CA GLN A 12 -15.70 10.81 14.65
C GLN A 12 -15.21 11.54 13.39
N THR A 13 -15.59 12.82 13.23
CA THR A 13 -15.15 13.63 12.08
C THR A 13 -13.63 13.83 12.08
N GLU A 14 -13.03 14.06 13.27
CA GLU A 14 -11.57 14.16 13.41
C GLU A 14 -10.87 12.85 13.05
N LYS A 15 -11.37 11.71 13.54
CA LYS A 15 -10.82 10.37 13.23
C LYS A 15 -10.92 10.04 11.74
N ILE A 16 -12.00 10.43 11.09
CA ILE A 16 -12.15 10.27 9.63
C ILE A 16 -11.11 11.12 8.88
N LYS A 17 -10.89 12.37 9.31
CA LYS A 17 -9.85 13.23 8.72
C LYS A 17 -8.46 12.62 8.88
N GLU A 18 -8.10 12.19 10.10
CA GLU A 18 -6.83 11.50 10.37
C GLU A 18 -6.63 10.29 9.43
N LEU A 19 -7.67 9.48 9.23
CA LEU A 19 -7.62 8.33 8.33
C LEU A 19 -7.40 8.74 6.87
N VAL A 20 -8.08 9.79 6.41
CA VAL A 20 -7.93 10.30 5.03
C VAL A 20 -6.50 10.80 4.81
N GLU A 21 -5.94 11.56 5.76
CA GLU A 21 -4.57 12.06 5.70
C GLU A 21 -3.56 10.90 5.73
N LEU A 22 -3.77 9.90 6.58
CA LEU A 22 -2.91 8.73 6.66
C LEU A 22 -2.92 7.92 5.35
N ARG A 23 -4.09 7.75 4.74
CA ARG A 23 -4.22 7.13 3.41
C ARG A 23 -3.52 7.92 2.32
N ALA A 24 -3.66 9.25 2.31
CA ALA A 24 -2.96 10.11 1.37
C ALA A 24 -1.43 9.97 1.53
N LYS A 25 -0.92 9.99 2.76
CA LYS A 25 0.50 9.76 3.06
C LYS A 25 0.98 8.38 2.60
N ALA A 26 0.21 7.33 2.86
CA ALA A 26 0.57 5.96 2.43
C ALA A 26 0.66 5.83 0.90
N ARG A 27 -0.16 6.55 0.16
CA ARG A 27 -0.14 6.56 -1.30
C ARG A 27 1.09 7.25 -1.89
N MET A 28 1.77 8.09 -1.14
CA MET A 28 2.98 8.78 -1.59
C MET A 28 4.25 7.91 -1.55
N GLY A 29 4.19 6.70 -0.97
CA GLY A 29 5.34 5.79 -0.89
C GLY A 29 6.59 6.48 -0.33
N GLY A 30 7.67 6.57 -1.12
CA GLY A 30 8.90 7.26 -0.75
C GLY A 30 8.85 8.78 -0.84
N GLY A 31 7.68 9.36 -1.18
CA GLY A 31 7.44 10.79 -1.30
C GLY A 31 7.63 11.34 -2.71
N GLU A 32 7.15 12.57 -2.91
CA GLU A 32 7.07 13.24 -4.22
C GLU A 32 8.39 13.22 -4.99
N LYS A 33 9.50 13.58 -4.35
CA LYS A 33 10.83 13.58 -4.99
C LYS A 33 11.28 12.19 -5.46
N ALA A 34 10.89 11.12 -4.76
CA ALA A 34 11.22 9.77 -5.16
C ALA A 34 10.35 9.31 -6.33
N ILE A 35 9.09 9.71 -6.36
CA ILE A 35 8.16 9.50 -7.48
C ILE A 35 8.67 10.21 -8.73
N GLU A 36 9.04 11.50 -8.64
CA GLU A 36 9.61 12.27 -9.75
C GLU A 36 10.87 11.59 -10.33
N LYS A 37 11.76 11.08 -9.46
CA LYS A 37 12.95 10.34 -9.91
C LYS A 37 12.59 9.03 -10.63
N GLN A 38 11.52 8.36 -10.22
CA GLN A 38 11.04 7.14 -10.87
C GLN A 38 10.51 7.48 -12.27
N HIS A 39 9.68 8.51 -12.39
CA HIS A 39 9.15 9.01 -13.65
C HIS A 39 10.25 9.52 -14.60
N ALA A 40 11.24 10.24 -14.08
CA ALA A 40 12.39 10.71 -14.88
C ALA A 40 13.21 9.58 -15.53
N LYS A 41 13.12 8.36 -14.98
CA LYS A 41 13.71 7.14 -15.57
C LYS A 41 12.77 6.41 -16.53
N GLY A 42 11.61 6.98 -16.82
CA GLY A 42 10.57 6.34 -17.66
C GLY A 42 9.86 5.16 -16.97
N LYS A 43 9.93 5.08 -15.64
CA LYS A 43 9.29 4.01 -14.85
C LYS A 43 8.04 4.51 -14.13
N TYR A 44 7.04 3.67 -14.04
CA TYR A 44 5.84 3.91 -13.24
C TYR A 44 6.05 3.50 -11.78
N THR A 45 5.30 4.12 -10.87
CA THR A 45 5.23 3.71 -9.46
C THR A 45 4.50 2.37 -9.32
N ALA A 46 4.61 1.74 -8.13
CA ALA A 46 3.89 0.51 -7.84
C ALA A 46 2.37 0.66 -8.03
N ARG A 47 1.81 1.79 -7.57
CA ARG A 47 0.37 2.06 -7.68
C ARG A 47 -0.09 2.26 -9.11
N GLU A 48 0.63 3.05 -9.89
CA GLU A 48 0.34 3.25 -11.32
C GLU A 48 0.38 1.93 -12.10
N ARG A 49 1.32 1.03 -11.78
CA ARG A 49 1.38 -0.30 -12.41
C ARG A 49 0.18 -1.17 -12.05
N ILE A 50 -0.30 -1.11 -10.80
CA ILE A 50 -1.52 -1.80 -10.37
C ILE A 50 -2.75 -1.22 -11.08
N ASP A 51 -2.86 0.11 -11.15
CA ASP A 51 -3.98 0.79 -11.81
C ASP A 51 -4.05 0.49 -13.32
N MET A 52 -2.88 0.28 -13.97
CA MET A 52 -2.83 -0.15 -15.39
C MET A 52 -3.14 -1.63 -15.59
N LEU A 53 -2.92 -2.46 -14.57
CA LEU A 53 -3.15 -3.91 -14.66
C LEU A 53 -4.59 -4.30 -14.41
N LEU A 54 -5.24 -3.65 -13.43
CA LEU A 54 -6.55 -4.04 -12.93
C LEU A 54 -7.68 -3.26 -13.60
N ASP A 55 -8.87 -3.82 -13.56
CA ASP A 55 -10.09 -3.10 -13.98
C ASP A 55 -10.26 -1.82 -13.15
N PRO A 56 -10.66 -0.70 -13.79
CA PRO A 56 -10.80 0.58 -13.10
C PRO A 56 -11.67 0.50 -11.85
N GLY A 57 -11.13 0.96 -10.71
CA GLY A 57 -11.84 1.02 -9.43
C GLY A 57 -12.02 -0.31 -8.72
N SER A 58 -11.46 -1.42 -9.24
CA SER A 58 -11.57 -2.75 -8.62
C SER A 58 -10.55 -3.02 -7.51
N PHE A 59 -9.52 -2.20 -7.39
CA PHE A 59 -8.43 -2.46 -6.46
C PHE A 59 -8.81 -2.23 -4.99
N GLU A 60 -8.71 -3.28 -4.19
CA GLU A 60 -8.87 -3.27 -2.73
C GLU A 60 -7.51 -3.52 -2.06
N GLU A 61 -6.93 -2.46 -1.51
CA GLU A 61 -5.61 -2.52 -0.87
C GLU A 61 -5.65 -3.15 0.51
N MET A 62 -4.67 -4.01 0.79
CA MET A 62 -4.47 -4.66 2.08
C MET A 62 -3.19 -4.17 2.77
N ASP A 63 -3.23 -4.08 4.10
CA ASP A 63 -2.07 -3.76 4.94
C ASP A 63 -1.36 -2.44 4.56
N MET A 64 -2.13 -1.45 4.10
CA MET A 64 -1.66 -0.13 3.67
C MET A 64 -0.81 0.59 4.73
N PHE A 65 -1.07 0.35 6.01
CA PHE A 65 -0.45 1.07 7.14
C PHE A 65 0.62 0.27 7.88
N LYS A 66 0.93 -0.95 7.42
CA LYS A 66 2.01 -1.74 8.03
C LYS A 66 3.35 -1.01 7.90
N LEU A 67 4.17 -1.12 8.96
CA LEU A 67 5.51 -0.55 9.04
C LEU A 67 6.51 -1.68 9.28
N HIS A 68 7.76 -1.50 8.84
CA HIS A 68 8.82 -2.44 9.20
C HIS A 68 9.12 -2.40 10.71
N ARG A 69 9.71 -3.46 11.21
CA ARG A 69 10.11 -3.61 12.62
C ARG A 69 11.61 -3.49 12.84
N CYS A 70 12.37 -3.06 11.83
CA CYS A 70 13.80 -2.92 11.93
C CYS A 70 14.18 -1.74 12.84
N THR A 71 15.00 -2.00 13.85
CA THR A 71 15.52 -0.99 14.80
C THR A 71 17.02 -0.74 14.64
N ASN A 72 17.72 -1.55 13.81
CA ASN A 72 19.14 -1.41 13.58
C ASN A 72 19.46 -0.21 12.67
N PHE A 73 20.63 0.37 12.86
CA PHE A 73 21.16 1.47 12.04
C PHE A 73 20.26 2.71 11.92
N GLY A 74 19.41 2.95 12.95
CA GLY A 74 18.49 4.09 12.96
C GLY A 74 17.28 3.95 12.03
N MET A 75 16.99 2.73 11.58
CA MET A 75 15.86 2.46 10.68
C MET A 75 14.51 2.73 11.34
N GLU A 76 14.40 2.71 12.66
CA GLU A 76 13.21 3.10 13.40
C GLU A 76 12.72 4.53 13.09
N LYS A 77 13.62 5.39 12.58
CA LYS A 77 13.34 6.78 12.16
C LYS A 77 12.96 6.90 10.69
N LYS A 78 13.11 5.83 9.90
CA LYS A 78 12.85 5.81 8.45
C LYS A 78 11.73 4.83 8.11
N GLN A 79 10.56 5.09 8.63
CA GLN A 79 9.40 4.24 8.42
C GLN A 79 8.50 4.79 7.30
N TYR A 80 8.14 3.90 6.38
CA TYR A 80 7.23 4.19 5.28
C TYR A 80 5.98 3.32 5.42
N LEU A 81 4.80 3.93 5.29
CA LEU A 81 3.54 3.20 5.34
C LEU A 81 3.45 2.21 4.17
N GLY A 82 3.07 0.98 4.49
CA GLY A 82 3.02 -0.11 3.51
C GLY A 82 4.35 -0.81 3.26
N ASP A 83 5.46 -0.29 3.82
CA ASP A 83 6.80 -0.90 3.82
C ASP A 83 7.30 -1.34 2.43
N GLY A 84 7.17 -0.45 1.44
CA GLY A 84 7.75 -0.65 0.10
C GLY A 84 7.06 -1.70 -0.76
N VAL A 85 5.87 -2.17 -0.39
CA VAL A 85 5.05 -3.03 -1.24
C VAL A 85 3.57 -2.69 -1.11
N VAL A 86 2.90 -2.54 -2.24
CA VAL A 86 1.45 -2.40 -2.33
C VAL A 86 0.85 -3.77 -2.58
N THR A 87 -0.06 -4.21 -1.73
CA THR A 87 -0.68 -5.54 -1.79
C THR A 87 -2.19 -5.44 -1.76
N GLY A 88 -2.88 -6.32 -2.46
CA GLY A 88 -4.34 -6.31 -2.47
C GLY A 88 -4.94 -7.30 -3.46
N SER A 89 -6.20 -7.07 -3.77
CA SER A 89 -6.94 -7.81 -4.78
C SER A 89 -7.69 -6.85 -5.69
N GLY A 90 -8.08 -7.34 -6.86
CA GLY A 90 -8.89 -6.61 -7.83
C GLY A 90 -9.38 -7.56 -8.90
N THR A 91 -9.84 -7.03 -10.02
CA THR A 91 -10.26 -7.85 -11.16
C THR A 91 -9.48 -7.52 -12.41
N ILE A 92 -9.36 -8.49 -13.31
CA ILE A 92 -8.93 -8.34 -14.70
C ILE A 92 -10.01 -8.98 -15.56
N ASP A 93 -10.64 -8.19 -16.43
CA ASP A 93 -11.80 -8.63 -17.22
C ASP A 93 -12.88 -9.30 -16.34
N GLY A 94 -13.15 -8.71 -15.16
CA GLY A 94 -14.11 -9.19 -14.18
C GLY A 94 -13.68 -10.43 -13.37
N ARG A 95 -12.47 -10.96 -13.58
CA ARG A 95 -11.94 -12.12 -12.84
C ARG A 95 -11.11 -11.68 -11.66
N LEU A 96 -11.37 -12.25 -10.47
CA LEU A 96 -10.61 -11.97 -9.27
C LEU A 96 -9.14 -12.38 -9.43
N VAL A 97 -8.25 -11.44 -9.09
CA VAL A 97 -6.80 -11.66 -8.97
C VAL A 97 -6.28 -11.03 -7.70
N TYR A 98 -5.20 -11.57 -7.18
CA TYR A 98 -4.43 -10.96 -6.12
C TYR A 98 -3.15 -10.38 -6.69
N VAL A 99 -2.68 -9.25 -6.13
CA VAL A 99 -1.52 -8.55 -6.65
C VAL A 99 -0.63 -8.06 -5.52
N PHE A 100 0.67 -8.10 -5.76
CA PHE A 100 1.65 -7.33 -4.99
C PHE A 100 2.56 -6.58 -5.95
N ALA A 101 2.89 -5.34 -5.62
CA ALA A 101 3.78 -4.49 -6.41
C ALA A 101 4.85 -3.88 -5.51
N GLN A 102 6.12 -4.18 -5.79
CA GLN A 102 7.24 -3.55 -5.08
C GLN A 102 7.34 -2.08 -5.46
N ASP A 103 7.51 -1.22 -4.47
CA ASP A 103 7.63 0.22 -4.64
C ASP A 103 9.10 0.63 -4.56
N PHE A 104 9.72 0.83 -5.71
CA PHE A 104 11.12 1.26 -5.82
C PHE A 104 11.36 2.63 -5.15
N THR A 105 10.33 3.45 -4.98
CA THR A 105 10.45 4.75 -4.30
C THR A 105 10.75 4.62 -2.81
N VAL A 106 10.48 3.44 -2.22
CA VAL A 106 10.77 3.10 -0.83
C VAL A 106 11.99 2.18 -0.76
N ASN A 107 13.11 2.69 -0.27
CA ASN A 107 14.36 1.96 -0.10
C ASN A 107 14.80 1.14 -1.33
N GLY A 108 14.49 1.61 -2.54
CA GLY A 108 14.83 0.91 -3.80
C GLY A 108 14.07 -0.41 -3.99
N GLY A 109 12.92 -0.60 -3.37
CA GLY A 109 12.14 -1.84 -3.44
C GLY A 109 12.75 -3.01 -2.66
N SER A 110 13.74 -2.74 -1.78
CA SER A 110 14.43 -3.79 -1.02
C SER A 110 13.49 -4.57 -0.12
N LEU A 111 13.65 -5.90 -0.11
CA LEU A 111 12.83 -6.80 0.69
C LEU A 111 13.10 -6.64 2.18
N SER A 112 12.06 -6.35 2.94
CA SER A 112 12.04 -6.40 4.41
C SER A 112 11.24 -7.60 4.90
N GLU A 113 11.34 -7.90 6.20
CA GLU A 113 10.51 -8.91 6.86
C GLU A 113 9.01 -8.59 6.71
N THR A 114 8.61 -7.35 6.95
CA THR A 114 7.19 -6.91 6.83
C THR A 114 6.70 -6.97 5.39
N MET A 115 7.52 -6.59 4.42
CA MET A 115 7.22 -6.76 2.99
C MET A 115 6.97 -8.24 2.67
N ALA A 116 7.87 -9.13 3.11
CA ALA A 116 7.72 -10.58 2.89
C ALA A 116 6.41 -11.11 3.50
N GLU A 117 6.07 -10.73 4.73
CA GLU A 117 4.82 -11.10 5.38
C GLU A 117 3.58 -10.65 4.58
N LYS A 118 3.61 -9.43 4.04
CA LYS A 118 2.51 -8.91 3.21
C LYS A 118 2.35 -9.71 1.92
N ILE A 119 3.46 -10.02 1.26
CA ILE A 119 3.47 -10.84 0.04
C ILE A 119 2.94 -12.25 0.33
N CYS A 120 3.44 -12.92 1.37
CA CYS A 120 2.97 -14.24 1.78
C CYS A 120 1.47 -14.23 2.08
N LYS A 121 0.99 -13.23 2.82
CA LYS A 121 -0.44 -13.09 3.14
C LYS A 121 -1.32 -13.00 1.89
N VAL A 122 -0.91 -12.21 0.89
CA VAL A 122 -1.64 -12.09 -0.38
C VAL A 122 -1.62 -13.39 -1.16
N MET A 123 -0.48 -14.08 -1.21
CA MET A 123 -0.38 -15.40 -1.85
C MET A 123 -1.26 -16.45 -1.17
N ASP A 124 -1.28 -16.48 0.17
CA ASP A 124 -2.15 -17.39 0.94
C ASP A 124 -3.64 -17.13 0.67
N GLN A 125 -4.03 -15.87 0.54
CA GLN A 125 -5.40 -15.51 0.20
C GLN A 125 -5.75 -15.92 -1.24
N ALA A 126 -4.85 -15.69 -2.18
CA ALA A 126 -5.01 -16.14 -3.56
C ALA A 126 -5.24 -17.67 -3.63
N MET A 127 -4.43 -18.43 -2.90
CA MET A 127 -4.60 -19.90 -2.80
C MET A 127 -5.96 -20.29 -2.20
N LYS A 128 -6.38 -19.65 -1.12
CA LYS A 128 -7.67 -19.93 -0.47
C LYS A 128 -8.86 -19.64 -1.39
N MET A 129 -8.75 -18.60 -2.21
CA MET A 129 -9.80 -18.18 -3.13
C MET A 129 -9.73 -18.89 -4.50
N GLY A 130 -8.66 -19.65 -4.76
CA GLY A 130 -8.44 -20.26 -6.06
C GLY A 130 -8.21 -19.24 -7.19
N ALA A 131 -7.65 -18.07 -6.85
CA ALA A 131 -7.40 -16.96 -7.76
C ALA A 131 -5.92 -16.82 -8.09
N PRO A 132 -5.55 -16.29 -9.27
CA PRO A 132 -4.16 -15.99 -9.60
C PRO A 132 -3.56 -14.96 -8.64
N CYS A 133 -2.24 -15.06 -8.38
CA CYS A 133 -1.45 -14.04 -7.73
C CYS A 133 -0.40 -13.49 -8.70
N ILE A 134 -0.39 -12.17 -8.90
CA ILE A 134 0.48 -11.49 -9.86
C ILE A 134 1.47 -10.63 -9.08
N GLY A 135 2.77 -10.83 -9.31
CA GLY A 135 3.84 -10.04 -8.72
C GLY A 135 4.41 -9.03 -9.72
N LEU A 136 4.35 -7.74 -9.38
CA LEU A 136 4.96 -6.66 -10.12
C LEU A 136 6.25 -6.24 -9.41
N ASN A 137 7.35 -6.95 -9.70
CA ASN A 137 8.62 -6.73 -9.03
C ASN A 137 9.35 -5.49 -9.58
N ASP A 138 10.01 -4.74 -8.69
CA ASP A 138 10.90 -3.62 -9.00
C ASP A 138 11.85 -3.38 -7.80
N SER A 139 13.08 -3.88 -7.92
CA SER A 139 14.10 -3.81 -6.88
C SER A 139 15.49 -3.61 -7.45
#